data_c2491ff0b81e76f0cdd62a098398f46f
#
_entry.id   c2491ff0b81e76f0cdd62a098398f46f
#
_cell.length_a   1.000
_cell.length_b   1.000
_cell.length_c   1.000
_cell.angle_alpha   90.00
_cell.angle_beta   90.00
_cell.angle_gamma   90.00
#
_symmetry.space_group_name_H-M   'P 1'
#
loop_
_entity.id
_entity.type
_entity.pdbx_description
1 polymer ?
#
loop_
_entity_poly.entity_id
_entity_poly.type
_entity_poly.pdbx_seq_one_letter_code
_entity_poly.pdbx_strand_id
1 'polypeptide(L)'
;GGALITFSTSAIGLALPGYGAYAASKGAVEGLTLILARELRGRDVTVNTVAPGPTATDLFLKGKDEETVARLAAQPPLERLGLPADIAEAVAFLAGPARWVNGQVLRVNGGIV
;
A
#
# COMPACT_ATOMS: atom_id res chain seq x y z
N GLY A 1 6.86 23.13 -2.10
CA GLY A 1 7.09 21.72 -1.92
C GLY A 1 5.90 21.00 -1.32
N GLY A 2 5.82 19.71 -1.55
CA GLY A 2 4.74 18.89 -1.03
C GLY A 2 4.98 17.40 -1.27
N ALA A 3 3.99 16.60 -0.89
CA ALA A 3 4.03 15.16 -1.10
C ALA A 3 2.69 14.69 -1.67
N LEU A 4 2.74 13.96 -2.77
CA LEU A 4 1.61 13.25 -3.31
C LEU A 4 1.74 11.78 -2.92
N ILE A 5 0.73 11.25 -2.27
CA ILE A 5 0.71 9.87 -1.81
C ILE A 5 -0.54 9.20 -2.34
N THR A 6 -0.35 8.14 -3.11
CA THR A 6 -1.44 7.34 -3.64
C THR A 6 -1.43 5.96 -2.99
N PHE A 7 -2.51 5.22 -3.16
CA PHE A 7 -2.65 3.89 -2.58
C PHE A 7 -2.79 2.84 -3.67
N SER A 8 -1.96 1.82 -3.58
CA SER A 8 -2.09 0.56 -4.30
C SER A 8 -2.53 -0.54 -3.34
N THR A 9 -2.15 -1.75 -3.60
CA THR A 9 -2.41 -2.90 -2.73
C THR A 9 -1.32 -3.95 -2.90
N SER A 10 -0.92 -4.57 -1.82
CA SER A 10 -0.01 -5.72 -1.86
C SER A 10 -0.65 -6.96 -2.49
N ALA A 11 -1.98 -6.97 -2.68
CA ALA A 11 -2.68 -8.05 -3.35
C ALA A 11 -2.20 -8.27 -4.79
N ILE A 12 -1.65 -7.24 -5.44
CA ILE A 12 -1.03 -7.38 -6.77
C ILE A 12 0.06 -8.45 -6.75
N GLY A 13 0.93 -8.42 -5.73
CA GLY A 13 2.01 -9.38 -5.58
C GLY A 13 1.55 -10.78 -5.24
N LEU A 14 0.34 -10.93 -4.68
CA LEU A 14 -0.23 -12.24 -4.37
C LEU A 14 -0.83 -12.94 -5.59
N ALA A 15 -1.06 -12.20 -6.67
CA ALA A 15 -1.56 -12.73 -7.94
C ALA A 15 -2.84 -13.57 -7.78
N LEU A 16 -3.80 -13.08 -6.98
CA LEU A 16 -5.00 -13.82 -6.63
C LEU A 16 -5.95 -13.94 -7.83
N PRO A 17 -6.41 -15.17 -8.17
CA PRO A 17 -7.45 -15.36 -9.19
C PRO A 17 -8.71 -14.54 -8.88
N GLY A 18 -9.31 -13.95 -9.90
CA GLY A 18 -10.51 -13.11 -9.77
C GLY A 18 -10.22 -11.64 -9.48
N TYR A 19 -8.96 -11.27 -9.21
CA TYR A 19 -8.58 -9.90 -8.87
C TYR A 19 -7.99 -9.13 -10.06
N GLY A 20 -8.17 -9.63 -11.28
CA GLY A 20 -7.53 -9.03 -12.46
C GLY A 20 -7.86 -7.57 -12.67
N ALA A 21 -9.14 -7.20 -12.65
CA ALA A 21 -9.57 -5.81 -12.85
C ALA A 21 -9.08 -4.90 -11.71
N TYR A 22 -9.21 -5.36 -10.46
CA TYR A 22 -8.74 -4.63 -9.30
C TYR A 22 -7.22 -4.43 -9.33
N ALA A 23 -6.47 -5.51 -9.60
CA ALA A 23 -5.01 -5.45 -9.71
C ALA A 23 -4.57 -4.53 -10.86
N ALA A 24 -5.27 -4.55 -11.99
CA ALA A 24 -4.97 -3.66 -13.11
C ALA A 24 -5.16 -2.19 -12.73
N SER A 25 -6.25 -1.85 -12.03
CA SER A 25 -6.52 -0.48 -11.58
C SER A 25 -5.44 0.01 -10.61
N LYS A 26 -5.04 -0.82 -9.66
CA LYS A 26 -4.01 -0.48 -8.69
C LYS A 26 -2.61 -0.53 -9.29
N GLY A 27 -2.36 -1.41 -10.24
CA GLY A 27 -1.13 -1.45 -11.02
C GLY A 27 -0.91 -0.19 -11.84
N ALA A 28 -1.98 0.40 -12.36
CA ALA A 28 -1.93 1.69 -13.04
C ALA A 28 -1.43 2.80 -12.11
N VAL A 29 -1.89 2.81 -10.85
CA VAL A 29 -1.41 3.74 -9.83
C VAL A 29 0.08 3.57 -9.60
N GLU A 30 0.56 2.33 -9.47
CA GLU A 30 1.99 2.06 -9.28
C GLU A 30 2.81 2.48 -10.50
N GLY A 31 2.32 2.18 -11.71
CA GLY A 31 2.99 2.56 -12.95
C GLY A 31 3.11 4.07 -13.12
N LEU A 32 2.14 4.84 -12.64
CA LEU A 32 2.15 6.29 -12.71
C LEU A 32 3.16 6.93 -11.74
N THR A 33 3.48 6.29 -10.64
CA THR A 33 4.22 6.88 -9.51
C THR A 33 5.56 7.47 -9.93
N LEU A 34 6.43 6.70 -10.57
CA LEU A 34 7.75 7.19 -10.99
C LEU A 34 7.65 8.18 -12.14
N ILE A 35 6.72 7.97 -13.06
CA ILE A 35 6.49 8.88 -14.18
C ILE A 35 6.14 10.28 -13.64
N LEU A 36 5.17 10.35 -12.75
CA LEU A 36 4.72 11.62 -12.18
C LEU A 36 5.81 12.28 -11.35
N ALA A 37 6.59 11.50 -10.58
CA ALA A 37 7.73 12.04 -9.86
C ALA A 37 8.73 12.74 -10.80
N ARG A 38 8.96 12.18 -11.98
CA ARG A 38 9.86 12.75 -12.98
C ARG A 38 9.26 13.98 -13.66
N GLU A 39 7.96 13.95 -13.95
CA GLU A 39 7.26 15.08 -14.56
C GLU A 39 7.24 16.32 -13.64
N LEU A 40 7.26 16.10 -12.33
CA LEU A 40 7.28 17.17 -11.34
C LEU A 40 8.69 17.66 -10.96
N ARG A 41 9.69 17.30 -11.77
CA ARG A 41 11.07 17.76 -11.56
C ARG A 41 11.13 19.28 -11.38
N GLY A 42 11.88 19.70 -10.37
CA GLY A 42 12.10 21.14 -10.09
C GLY A 42 11.00 21.79 -9.26
N ARG A 43 9.94 21.06 -8.91
CA ARG A 43 8.81 21.59 -8.15
C ARG A 43 8.88 21.28 -6.65
N ASP A 44 9.90 20.53 -6.24
CA ASP A 44 10.08 20.08 -4.86
C ASP A 44 8.85 19.31 -4.35
N VAL A 45 8.30 18.43 -5.20
CA VAL A 45 7.17 17.58 -4.85
C VAL A 45 7.62 16.12 -4.93
N THR A 46 7.39 15.37 -3.87
CA THR A 46 7.61 13.91 -3.88
C THR A 46 6.32 13.18 -4.26
N VAL A 47 6.46 12.07 -4.96
CA VAL A 47 5.34 11.22 -5.37
C VAL A 47 5.65 9.79 -4.99
N ASN A 48 4.87 9.23 -4.09
CA ASN A 48 5.05 7.86 -3.63
C ASN A 48 3.70 7.16 -3.52
N THR A 49 3.73 5.84 -3.52
CA THR A 49 2.55 5.00 -3.40
C THR A 49 2.73 4.07 -2.21
N VAL A 50 1.70 3.94 -1.39
CA VAL A 50 1.65 2.97 -0.30
C VAL A 50 0.81 1.78 -0.76
N ALA A 51 1.33 0.57 -0.59
CA ALA A 51 0.65 -0.67 -0.95
C ALA A 51 0.40 -1.52 0.30
N PRO A 52 -0.73 -1.31 1.00
CA PRO A 52 -1.05 -2.05 2.21
C PRO A 52 -1.29 -3.53 1.94
N GLY A 53 -0.93 -4.37 2.91
CA GLY A 53 -1.38 -5.74 3.00
C GLY A 53 -2.71 -5.85 3.74
N PRO A 54 -3.09 -7.07 4.15
CA PRO A 54 -4.34 -7.29 4.92
C PRO A 54 -4.34 -6.45 6.19
N THR A 55 -5.26 -5.51 6.27
CA THR A 55 -5.35 -4.54 7.35
C THR A 55 -6.72 -4.63 8.02
N ALA A 56 -6.76 -4.61 9.35
CA ALA A 56 -7.97 -4.76 10.15
C ALA A 56 -8.82 -3.48 10.10
N THR A 57 -9.50 -3.28 8.97
CA THR A 57 -10.49 -2.23 8.77
C THR A 57 -11.89 -2.83 8.73
N ASP A 58 -12.90 -2.04 8.98
CA ASP A 58 -14.30 -2.51 8.89
C ASP A 58 -14.60 -3.06 7.49
N LEU A 59 -14.10 -2.40 6.45
CA LEU A 59 -14.27 -2.85 5.07
C LEU A 59 -13.65 -4.23 4.84
N PHE A 60 -12.43 -4.44 5.31
CA PHE A 60 -11.72 -5.71 5.15
C PHE A 60 -12.39 -6.84 5.95
N LEU A 61 -12.81 -6.54 7.18
CA LEU A 61 -13.41 -7.56 8.08
C LEU A 61 -14.84 -7.91 7.73
N LYS A 62 -15.52 -7.05 6.97
CA LYS A 62 -16.93 -7.24 6.61
C LYS A 62 -17.15 -8.57 5.88
N GLY A 63 -18.08 -9.37 6.39
CA GLY A 63 -18.44 -10.65 5.77
C GLY A 63 -17.47 -11.78 6.01
N LYS A 64 -16.42 -11.57 6.83
CA LYS A 64 -15.45 -12.61 7.18
C LYS A 64 -15.72 -13.13 8.59
N ASP A 65 -15.68 -14.46 8.76
CA ASP A 65 -15.77 -15.09 10.07
C ASP A 65 -14.40 -15.07 10.78
N GLU A 66 -14.40 -15.44 12.07
CA GLU A 66 -13.18 -15.44 12.89
C GLU A 66 -12.11 -16.38 12.35
N GLU A 67 -12.51 -17.55 11.83
CA GLU A 67 -11.57 -18.53 11.27
C GLU A 67 -10.87 -17.98 10.02
N THR A 68 -11.62 -17.35 9.13
CA THR A 68 -11.08 -16.72 7.93
C THR A 68 -10.12 -15.59 8.30
N VAL A 69 -10.50 -14.74 9.25
CA VAL A 69 -9.64 -13.65 9.74
C VAL A 69 -8.35 -14.20 10.33
N ALA A 70 -8.44 -15.24 11.17
CA ALA A 70 -7.26 -15.86 11.77
C ALA A 70 -6.32 -16.46 10.72
N ARG A 71 -6.87 -17.08 9.68
CA ARG A 71 -6.08 -17.65 8.57
C ARG A 71 -5.34 -16.54 7.82
N LEU A 72 -6.02 -15.43 7.52
CA LEU A 72 -5.42 -14.30 6.83
C LEU A 72 -4.35 -13.62 7.69
N ALA A 73 -4.59 -13.50 8.99
CA ALA A 73 -3.63 -12.92 9.92
C ALA A 73 -2.35 -13.77 10.06
N ALA A 74 -2.44 -15.06 9.84
CA ALA A 74 -1.29 -15.97 9.92
C ALA A 74 -0.40 -15.94 8.67
N GLN A 75 -0.86 -15.38 7.55
CA GLN A 75 -0.11 -15.39 6.30
C GLN A 75 1.15 -14.52 6.30
N PRO A 76 1.12 -13.27 6.80
CA PRO A 76 2.35 -12.49 6.88
C PRO A 76 3.36 -13.08 7.86
N PRO A 77 4.66 -12.99 7.59
CA PRO A 77 5.69 -13.39 8.55
C PRO A 77 5.55 -12.77 9.94
N LEU A 78 4.96 -11.58 10.06
CA LEU A 78 4.70 -10.96 11.36
C LEU A 78 3.47 -11.52 12.07
N GLU A 79 2.76 -12.45 11.45
CA GLU A 79 1.66 -13.24 12.04
C GLU A 79 0.51 -12.41 12.62
N ARG A 80 0.21 -11.28 11.98
CA ARG A 80 -0.93 -10.45 12.34
C ARG A 80 -1.43 -9.67 11.14
N LEU A 81 -2.69 -9.24 11.21
CA LEU A 81 -3.18 -8.20 10.31
C LEU A 81 -2.49 -6.88 10.62
N GLY A 82 -2.31 -6.06 9.60
CA GLY A 82 -1.94 -4.67 9.82
C GLY A 82 -3.06 -3.93 10.56
N LEU A 83 -2.69 -2.89 11.29
CA LEU A 83 -3.64 -1.96 11.88
C LEU A 83 -3.69 -0.69 11.03
N PRO A 84 -4.80 0.04 11.03
CA PRO A 84 -4.84 1.34 10.34
C PRO A 84 -3.67 2.25 10.72
N ALA A 85 -3.22 2.21 11.97
CA ALA A 85 -2.06 2.99 12.43
C ALA A 85 -0.76 2.59 11.72
N ASP A 86 -0.58 1.33 11.36
CA ASP A 86 0.61 0.88 10.63
C ASP A 86 0.70 1.59 9.26
N ILE A 87 -0.44 1.73 8.60
CA ILE A 87 -0.51 2.40 7.30
C ILE A 87 -0.37 3.91 7.48
N ALA A 88 -1.05 4.48 8.48
CA ALA A 88 -0.99 5.92 8.77
C ALA A 88 0.44 6.38 9.09
N GLU A 89 1.22 5.58 9.82
CA GLU A 89 2.61 5.89 10.12
C GLU A 89 3.48 5.95 8.86
N ALA A 90 3.27 5.02 7.93
CA ALA A 90 3.99 5.03 6.65
C ALA A 90 3.62 6.27 5.82
N VAL A 91 2.35 6.62 5.77
CA VAL A 91 1.88 7.84 5.07
C VAL A 91 2.47 9.08 5.72
N ALA A 92 2.45 9.20 7.03
CA ALA A 92 3.01 10.32 7.76
C ALA A 92 4.51 10.49 7.50
N PHE A 93 5.26 9.39 7.45
CA PHE A 93 6.67 9.40 7.12
C PHE A 93 6.91 9.96 5.71
N LEU A 94 6.18 9.46 4.72
CA LEU A 94 6.30 9.90 3.34
C LEU A 94 5.83 11.36 3.14
N ALA A 95 4.84 11.78 3.89
CA ALA A 95 4.30 13.15 3.82
C ALA A 95 5.15 14.18 4.57
N GLY A 96 5.98 13.73 5.49
CA GLY A 96 6.76 14.59 6.41
C GLY A 96 8.26 14.52 6.16
N PRO A 97 9.02 13.76 6.97
CA PRO A 97 10.48 13.84 6.99
C PRO A 97 11.16 13.19 5.78
N ALA A 98 10.47 12.32 5.04
CA ALA A 98 11.09 11.48 4.01
C ALA A 98 11.27 12.21 2.67
N ARG A 99 12.00 13.33 2.65
CA ARG A 99 12.13 14.16 1.45
C ARG A 99 13.05 13.59 0.36
N TRP A 100 13.80 12.54 0.67
CA TRP A 100 14.64 11.83 -0.32
C TRP A 100 13.98 10.57 -0.86
N VAL A 101 12.79 10.21 -0.36
CA VAL A 101 11.98 9.10 -0.89
C VAL A 101 11.06 9.67 -1.95
N ASN A 102 11.24 9.26 -3.20
CA ASN A 102 10.49 9.79 -4.33
C ASN A 102 10.37 8.72 -5.43
N GLY A 103 9.19 8.61 -6.02
CA GLY A 103 8.93 7.67 -7.11
C GLY A 103 8.85 6.21 -6.65
N GLN A 104 8.58 5.95 -5.38
CA GLN A 104 8.64 4.62 -4.81
C GLN A 104 7.25 4.05 -4.50
N VAL A 105 7.15 2.72 -4.57
CA VAL A 105 6.02 1.98 -4.05
C VAL A 105 6.48 1.33 -2.74
N LEU A 106 5.90 1.76 -1.63
CA LEU A 106 6.21 1.24 -0.31
C LEU A 106 5.16 0.21 0.10
N ARG A 107 5.57 -1.03 0.21
CA ARG A 107 4.70 -2.11 0.67
C ARG A 107 4.70 -2.16 2.19
N VAL A 108 3.50 -2.09 2.77
CA VAL A 108 3.29 -2.12 4.23
C VAL A 108 2.36 -3.30 4.51
N ASN A 109 2.94 -4.49 4.67
CA ASN A 109 2.18 -5.74 4.57
C ASN A 109 2.68 -6.86 5.49
N GLY A 110 3.53 -6.55 6.47
CA GLY A 110 4.05 -7.56 7.38
C GLY A 110 4.95 -8.63 6.73
N GLY A 111 5.34 -8.40 5.50
CA GLY A 111 6.22 -9.30 4.75
C GLY A 111 5.48 -10.36 3.92
N ILE A 112 4.18 -10.18 3.65
CA ILE A 112 3.41 -11.18 2.92
C ILE A 112 3.84 -11.32 1.45
N VAL A 113 4.38 -10.25 0.89
CA VAL A 113 4.91 -10.25 -0.48
C VAL A 113 5.98 -9.19 -0.65
#